data_a6783c673fb4b9fbd90888186c4e0c4e
#
_entry.id   a6783c673fb4b9fbd90888186c4e0c4e
#
_cell.length_a   1.000
_cell.length_b   1.000
_cell.length_c   1.000
_cell.angle_alpha   90.00
_cell.angle_beta   90.00
_cell.angle_gamma   90.00
#
_symmetry.space_group_name_H-M   'P 1'
#
loop_
_entity.id
_entity.type
_entity.pdbx_description
1 polymer ?
#
loop_
_entity_poly.entity_id
_entity_poly.type
_entity_poly.pdbx_seq_one_letter_code
_entity_poly.pdbx_strand_id
1 'polypeptide(L)'
;MRWLQKETETRGATIVYATHIFDGLDDWPTHMHFLNRKGATGWQGPMADLDLYARLRAEGHPSPMLKIATTWLRAEIAEHGAAKESEEGECANTTKNPSSLSTDRGGGFNPGRMLSYKV
;
A
#
# COMPACT_ATOMS: atom_id res chain seq x y z
N MET A 1 15.43 -7.56 -11.84
CA MET A 1 15.25 -8.71 -10.90
C MET A 1 16.28 -9.82 -11.10
N ARG A 2 16.56 -10.30 -12.31
CA ARG A 2 17.53 -11.40 -12.55
C ARG A 2 18.90 -11.21 -11.91
N TRP A 3 19.43 -9.99 -11.87
CA TRP A 3 20.71 -9.74 -11.22
C TRP A 3 20.65 -9.95 -9.71
N LEU A 4 19.61 -9.46 -9.05
CA LEU A 4 19.40 -9.66 -7.62
C LEU A 4 19.26 -11.15 -7.27
N GLN A 5 18.50 -11.90 -8.05
CA GLN A 5 18.36 -13.34 -7.89
C GLN A 5 19.72 -14.04 -8.00
N LYS A 6 20.55 -13.67 -8.96
CA LYS A 6 21.90 -14.21 -9.09
C LYS A 6 22.77 -13.94 -7.86
N GLU A 7 22.66 -12.76 -7.25
CA GLU A 7 23.40 -12.45 -6.01
C GLU A 7 22.97 -13.32 -4.84
N THR A 8 21.66 -13.62 -4.71
CA THR A 8 21.18 -14.54 -3.67
C THR A 8 21.68 -15.96 -3.89
N GLU A 9 21.67 -16.45 -5.12
CA GLU A 9 22.09 -17.81 -5.47
C GLU A 9 23.59 -18.01 -5.38
N THR A 10 24.40 -17.01 -5.81
CA THR A 10 25.86 -17.16 -5.89
C THR A 10 26.60 -16.74 -4.64
N ARG A 11 26.07 -15.79 -3.87
CA ARG A 11 26.71 -15.22 -2.68
C ARG A 11 25.96 -15.50 -1.38
N GLY A 12 24.81 -16.17 -1.44
CA GLY A 12 23.96 -16.38 -0.28
C GLY A 12 23.42 -15.07 0.33
N ALA A 13 23.32 -14.03 -0.47
CA ALA A 13 22.84 -12.72 -0.01
C ALA A 13 21.35 -12.78 0.31
N THR A 14 20.94 -12.14 1.40
CA THR A 14 19.53 -11.87 1.69
C THR A 14 19.15 -10.51 1.18
N ILE A 15 18.10 -10.42 0.37
CA ILE A 15 17.62 -9.16 -0.21
C ILE A 15 16.23 -8.86 0.37
N VAL A 16 16.10 -7.70 0.99
CA VAL A 16 14.81 -7.15 1.42
C VAL A 16 14.40 -6.08 0.42
N TYR A 17 13.26 -6.28 -0.23
CA TYR A 17 12.75 -5.39 -1.27
C TYR A 17 11.37 -4.85 -0.88
N ALA A 18 11.32 -3.59 -0.48
CA ALA A 18 10.07 -2.90 -0.18
C ALA A 18 9.52 -2.22 -1.44
N THR A 19 8.29 -2.52 -1.81
CA THR A 19 7.66 -1.98 -3.02
C THR A 19 6.14 -1.95 -2.92
N HIS A 20 5.53 -1.10 -3.72
CA HIS A 20 4.11 -1.11 -4.04
C HIS A 20 3.85 -1.44 -5.53
N ILE A 21 4.91 -1.79 -6.27
CA ILE A 21 4.85 -2.20 -7.68
C ILE A 21 5.04 -3.71 -7.72
N PHE A 22 4.03 -4.43 -8.20
CA PHE A 22 3.99 -5.89 -8.15
C PHE A 22 4.28 -6.56 -9.50
N ASP A 23 4.41 -5.77 -10.57
CA ASP A 23 4.69 -6.29 -11.90
C ASP A 23 6.04 -7.01 -11.96
N GLY A 24 6.01 -8.25 -12.42
CA GLY A 24 7.20 -9.10 -12.56
C GLY A 24 7.80 -9.59 -11.25
N LEU A 25 7.05 -9.53 -10.14
CA LEU A 25 7.47 -10.06 -8.85
C LEU A 25 6.92 -11.47 -8.56
N ASP A 26 6.05 -12.00 -9.39
CA ASP A 26 5.32 -13.23 -9.09
C ASP A 26 6.20 -14.46 -8.86
N ASP A 27 7.37 -14.54 -9.51
CA ASP A 27 8.28 -15.69 -9.42
C ASP A 27 9.57 -15.39 -8.64
N TRP A 28 9.73 -14.20 -8.12
CA TRP A 28 10.99 -13.77 -7.52
C TRP A 28 11.06 -13.92 -6.00
N PRO A 29 10.06 -13.50 -5.20
CA PRO A 29 10.16 -13.53 -3.75
C PRO A 29 9.98 -14.94 -3.21
N THR A 30 10.83 -15.33 -2.28
CA THR A 30 10.69 -16.57 -1.50
C THR A 30 9.82 -16.36 -0.27
N HIS A 31 9.84 -15.15 0.28
CA HIS A 31 9.08 -14.74 1.45
C HIS A 31 8.40 -13.41 1.21
N MET A 32 7.33 -13.17 1.93
CA MET A 32 6.61 -11.91 1.91
C MET A 32 6.35 -11.42 3.33
N HIS A 33 6.38 -10.10 3.49
CA HIS A 33 5.96 -9.40 4.70
C HIS A 33 5.01 -8.27 4.29
N PHE A 34 3.74 -8.41 4.66
CA PHE A 34 2.73 -7.38 4.43
C PHE A 34 2.57 -6.53 5.69
N LEU A 35 2.81 -5.24 5.53
CA LEU A 35 2.55 -4.23 6.57
C LEU A 35 1.20 -3.57 6.29
N ASN A 36 0.35 -3.57 7.29
CA ASN A 36 -0.92 -2.87 7.23
C ASN A 36 -0.72 -1.35 7.37
N ARG A 37 -1.79 -0.59 7.18
CA ARG A 37 -1.79 0.87 7.26
C ARG A 37 -1.30 1.42 8.61
N LYS A 38 -1.48 0.67 9.70
CA LYS A 38 -1.02 1.05 11.05
C LYS A 38 0.45 0.71 11.30
N GLY A 39 1.14 0.13 10.30
CA GLY A 39 2.52 -0.33 10.42
C GLY A 39 2.66 -1.66 11.16
N ALA A 40 1.56 -2.33 11.46
CA ALA A 40 1.59 -3.67 12.04
C ALA A 40 1.69 -4.74 10.95
N THR A 41 2.24 -5.90 11.30
CA THR A 41 2.30 -7.06 10.41
C THR A 41 0.91 -7.61 10.18
N GLY A 42 0.44 -7.53 8.95
CA GLY A 42 -0.80 -8.17 8.52
C GLY A 42 -0.58 -9.64 8.14
N TRP A 43 0.53 -9.93 7.47
CA TRP A 43 0.97 -11.28 7.14
C TRP A 43 2.48 -11.33 6.95
N GLN A 44 3.13 -12.45 7.35
CA GLN A 44 4.52 -12.71 7.02
C GLN A 44 4.77 -14.21 6.94
N GLY A 45 5.63 -14.63 6.02
CA GLY A 45 6.03 -16.01 5.87
C GLY A 45 6.56 -16.33 4.48
N PRO A 46 6.91 -17.61 4.24
CA PRO A 46 7.26 -18.07 2.92
C PRO A 46 6.05 -18.02 1.97
N MET A 47 6.30 -17.72 0.70
CA MET A 47 5.25 -17.67 -0.33
C MET A 47 4.51 -18.98 -0.49
N ALA A 48 5.18 -20.11 -0.18
CA ALA A 48 4.58 -21.44 -0.24
C ALA A 48 3.45 -21.65 0.78
N ASP A 49 3.47 -20.94 1.90
CA ASP A 49 2.48 -21.05 2.97
C ASP A 49 1.26 -20.14 2.72
N LEU A 50 1.27 -19.37 1.63
CA LEU A 50 0.18 -18.47 1.27
C LEU A 50 -0.81 -19.17 0.33
N ASP A 51 -1.85 -19.80 0.89
CA ASP A 51 -2.88 -20.56 0.12
C ASP A 51 -3.48 -19.75 -1.03
N LEU A 52 -3.70 -18.45 -0.82
CA LEU A 52 -4.25 -17.57 -1.84
C LEU A 52 -3.30 -17.47 -3.04
N TYR A 53 -2.00 -17.40 -2.80
CA TYR A 53 -1.00 -17.37 -3.86
C TYR A 53 -0.98 -18.69 -4.64
N ALA A 54 -0.97 -19.81 -3.93
CA ALA A 54 -0.98 -21.13 -4.54
C ALA A 54 -2.21 -21.33 -5.44
N ARG A 55 -3.39 -20.94 -4.98
CA ARG A 55 -4.64 -21.02 -5.76
C ARG A 55 -4.58 -20.15 -7.01
N LEU A 56 -4.18 -18.88 -6.89
CA LEU A 56 -4.09 -17.96 -8.03
C LEU A 56 -3.08 -18.45 -9.08
N ARG A 57 -1.99 -19.08 -8.65
CA ARG A 57 -1.02 -19.72 -9.55
C ARG A 57 -1.63 -20.91 -10.28
N ALA A 58 -2.36 -21.78 -9.58
CA ALA A 58 -3.04 -22.93 -10.17
C ALA A 58 -4.13 -22.53 -11.18
N GLU A 59 -4.81 -21.41 -10.92
CA GLU A 59 -5.81 -20.81 -11.82
C GLU A 59 -5.19 -20.10 -13.04
N GLY A 60 -3.86 -19.97 -13.09
CA GLY A 60 -3.16 -19.29 -14.17
C GLY A 60 -3.37 -17.76 -14.17
N HIS A 61 -3.59 -17.16 -12.99
CA HIS A 61 -3.79 -15.71 -12.90
C HIS A 61 -2.52 -14.96 -13.37
N PRO A 62 -2.63 -13.94 -14.24
CA PRO A 62 -1.48 -13.28 -14.85
C PRO A 62 -0.59 -12.53 -13.85
N SER A 63 -1.14 -12.08 -12.73
CA SER A 63 -0.40 -11.41 -11.67
C SER A 63 -0.96 -11.75 -10.28
N PRO A 64 -0.60 -12.91 -9.72
CA PRO A 64 -1.04 -13.34 -8.40
C PRO A 64 -0.71 -12.35 -7.29
N MET A 65 0.51 -11.79 -7.27
CA MET A 65 0.96 -10.83 -6.25
C MET A 65 0.11 -9.57 -6.22
N LEU A 66 -0.17 -8.99 -7.38
CA LEU A 66 -1.06 -7.82 -7.49
C LEU A 66 -2.47 -8.13 -6.97
N LYS A 67 -2.98 -9.32 -7.28
CA LYS A 67 -4.31 -9.74 -6.81
C LYS A 67 -4.38 -9.86 -5.29
N ILE A 68 -3.37 -10.45 -4.67
CA ILE A 68 -3.25 -10.58 -3.22
C ILE A 68 -3.20 -9.19 -2.58
N ALA A 69 -2.27 -8.33 -3.03
CA ALA A 69 -2.13 -6.98 -2.51
C ALA A 69 -3.44 -6.17 -2.64
N THR A 70 -4.10 -6.25 -3.79
CA THR A 70 -5.39 -5.58 -4.01
C THR A 70 -6.47 -6.09 -3.07
N THR A 71 -6.52 -7.41 -2.82
CA THR A 71 -7.50 -8.01 -1.92
C THR A 71 -7.30 -7.52 -0.48
N TRP A 72 -6.07 -7.51 0.00
CA TRP A 72 -5.74 -7.05 1.34
C TRP A 72 -5.96 -5.55 1.54
N LEU A 73 -5.52 -4.73 0.58
CA LEU A 73 -5.75 -3.29 0.63
C LEU A 73 -7.23 -2.92 0.61
N ARG A 74 -8.05 -3.65 -0.17
CA ARG A 74 -9.51 -3.42 -0.18
C ARG A 74 -10.15 -3.77 1.16
N ALA A 75 -9.70 -4.84 1.81
CA ALA A 75 -10.19 -5.19 3.14
C ALA A 75 -9.86 -4.08 4.16
N GLU A 76 -8.63 -3.57 4.15
CA GLU A 76 -8.24 -2.44 5.02
C GLU A 76 -9.03 -1.15 4.76
N ILE A 77 -9.30 -0.85 3.50
CA ILE A 77 -10.11 0.33 3.12
C ILE A 77 -11.55 0.16 3.63
N ALA A 78 -12.12 -1.03 3.50
CA ALA A 78 -13.47 -1.31 3.98
C ALA A 78 -13.58 -1.18 5.51
N GLU A 79 -12.61 -1.73 6.25
CA GLU A 79 -12.54 -1.57 7.70
C GLU A 79 -12.40 -0.10 8.14
N HIS A 80 -11.60 0.67 7.40
CA HIS A 80 -11.39 2.08 7.69
C HIS A 80 -12.61 2.95 7.34
N GLY A 81 -13.34 2.63 6.28
CA GLY A 81 -14.60 3.28 5.91
C GLY A 81 -15.65 3.09 7.00
N ALA A 82 -15.82 1.87 7.48
CA ALA A 82 -16.73 1.57 8.57
C ALA A 82 -16.37 2.28 9.90
N ALA A 83 -15.07 2.43 10.18
CA ALA A 83 -14.60 3.15 11.38
C ALA A 83 -14.88 4.67 11.30
N LYS A 84 -14.79 5.28 10.12
CA LYS A 84 -15.12 6.71 9.94
C LYS A 84 -16.59 7.00 10.08
N GLU A 85 -17.46 6.14 9.58
CA GLU A 85 -18.91 6.31 9.72
C GLU A 85 -19.37 6.25 11.19
N SER A 86 -18.65 5.51 12.03
CA SER A 86 -18.94 5.47 13.48
C SER A 86 -18.43 6.69 14.24
N GLU A 87 -17.37 7.36 13.77
CA GLU A 87 -16.84 8.60 14.39
C GLU A 87 -17.60 9.86 13.94
N GLU A 88 -18.12 9.89 12.72
CA GLU A 88 -18.90 11.03 12.20
C GLU A 88 -20.33 11.09 12.78
N GLY A 89 -20.83 10.02 13.36
CA GLY A 89 -22.14 9.96 14.03
C GLY A 89 -22.20 10.73 15.36
N GLU A 90 -21.09 11.07 15.99
CA GLU A 90 -21.05 11.68 17.32
C GLU A 90 -20.76 13.20 17.32
N CYS A 91 -20.48 13.80 16.19
CA CYS A 91 -20.16 15.24 16.05
C CYS A 91 -21.22 16.10 15.35
N ALA A 92 -22.46 15.68 15.31
CA ALA A 92 -23.54 16.47 14.72
C ALA A 92 -24.35 17.21 15.76
N ASN A 93 -23.75 18.06 16.58
CA ASN A 93 -24.52 19.16 17.24
C ASN A 93 -23.60 20.24 17.81
N THR A 94 -23.11 21.18 17.02
CA THR A 94 -22.79 22.53 17.51
C THR A 94 -22.76 23.53 16.35
N THR A 95 -23.79 24.35 16.34
CA THR A 95 -23.83 25.76 15.94
C THR A 95 -23.53 26.13 14.47
N LYS A 96 -24.60 26.32 13.73
CA LYS A 96 -24.68 27.12 12.51
C LYS A 96 -24.11 28.53 12.78
N ASN A 97 -23.06 28.91 12.06
CA ASN A 97 -22.77 30.30 11.81
C ASN A 97 -22.61 30.52 10.29
N PRO A 98 -23.56 31.20 9.64
CA PRO A 98 -23.49 31.42 8.19
C PRO A 98 -22.89 32.80 7.92
N SER A 99 -21.58 32.92 7.85
CA SER A 99 -20.94 34.03 7.17
C SER A 99 -19.43 33.82 7.04
N SER A 100 -19.03 33.24 5.93
CA SER A 100 -17.84 33.66 5.17
C SER A 100 -17.73 32.80 3.90
N LEU A 101 -18.26 33.34 2.84
CA LEU A 101 -18.05 32.90 1.47
C LEU A 101 -16.59 33.23 1.14
N SER A 102 -15.67 32.29 1.24
CA SER A 102 -14.39 32.38 0.55
C SER A 102 -14.34 31.33 -0.55
N THR A 103 -14.64 31.78 -1.73
CA THR A 103 -14.35 31.18 -3.01
C THR A 103 -12.84 31.07 -3.14
N ASP A 104 -12.25 29.91 -2.80
CA ASP A 104 -10.93 29.57 -3.32
C ASP A 104 -10.95 28.12 -3.84
N ARG A 105 -11.42 28.01 -5.10
CA ARG A 105 -11.20 26.87 -5.97
C ARG A 105 -9.91 27.12 -6.73
N GLY A 106 -8.78 26.85 -6.11
CA GLY A 106 -7.49 26.99 -6.73
C GLY A 106 -6.53 25.91 -6.26
N GLY A 107 -6.76 24.65 -6.66
CA GLY A 107 -5.73 23.60 -6.65
C GLY A 107 -4.67 23.92 -7.71
N GLY A 108 -3.96 25.04 -7.56
CA GLY A 108 -2.86 25.45 -8.40
C GLY A 108 -1.54 25.12 -7.68
N PHE A 109 -0.65 24.45 -8.40
CA PHE A 109 0.75 24.31 -8.06
C PHE A 109 1.31 25.71 -7.71
N ASN A 110 1.74 25.91 -6.46
CA ASN A 110 2.30 27.17 -6.01
C ASN A 110 3.82 27.18 -6.26
N PRO A 111 4.33 27.85 -7.31
CA PRO A 111 5.76 27.84 -7.67
C PRO A 111 6.66 28.65 -6.73
N GLY A 112 6.12 29.21 -5.65
CA GLY A 112 6.84 30.12 -4.75
C GLY A 112 7.61 29.48 -3.60
N ARG A 113 7.66 28.15 -3.47
CA ARG A 113 8.42 27.44 -2.42
C ARG A 113 9.63 26.70 -2.97
N MET A 114 10.38 27.28 -3.86
CA MET A 114 11.78 26.87 -4.01
C MET A 114 12.59 27.55 -2.92
N LEU A 115 12.92 26.77 -1.89
CA LEU A 115 13.92 27.14 -0.90
C LEU A 115 15.25 27.37 -1.63
N SER A 116 15.67 28.62 -1.74
CA SER A 116 17.02 28.97 -2.18
C SER A 116 17.99 28.49 -1.10
N TYR A 117 18.69 27.42 -1.39
CA TYR A 117 19.89 27.07 -0.67
C TYR A 117 20.97 28.12 -1.03
N LYS A 118 21.28 29.03 -0.08
CA LYS A 118 22.49 29.79 -0.14
C LYS A 118 23.66 28.87 0.24
N VAL A 119 24.58 28.72 -0.69
CA VAL A 119 25.91 28.18 -0.44
C VAL A 119 26.71 29.19 0.38
#